data_41410f9dd899b1869b571722816795a5
#
_entry.id   41410f9dd899b1869b571722816795a5
#
_cell.length_a   1.000
_cell.length_b   1.000
_cell.length_c   1.000
_cell.angle_alpha   90.00
_cell.angle_beta   90.00
_cell.angle_gamma   90.00
#
_symmetry.space_group_name_H-M   'P 1'
#
loop_
_entity.id
_entity.type
_entity.pdbx_description
1 polymer ?
#
loop_
_entity_poly.entity_id
_entity_poly.type
_entity_poly.pdbx_seq_one_letter_code
_entity_poly.pdbx_strand_id
1 'polypeptide(L)'
;MSTNALKAAATGNQVAQHNEKPTTLAGLLADPKIKAQMALALPKHMTADRLARIATTEIRKIPKLAACDQASFLGAIMQCAQLGLEPGGALGHAYLIPFDKRQKVNGRWETVSTEAQLIIGYRGMIDLARRSGQILSISARTVHANDKFSYSYGLDETLEHSPCETGDRGELTHVYAVARLKDGGVQFEVMSRADVEKVRALSKAGSSGPWVDHFDEMAKKTVIRRLFKYLPVSIELQKAVVMDERAEAGLSQDNAAVITGEYSVVDDEQQSLTVVSDSDREEAREYVSAILNSLDSSAADAKAMFKRAEDEINAMSEKLGDE
;
A
#
# COMPACT_ATOMS: atom_id res chain seq x y z
N MET A 1 66.65 17.13 7.14
CA MET A 1 65.27 16.93 7.67
C MET A 1 64.49 16.13 6.64
N SER A 2 64.03 14.97 7.04
CA SER A 2 63.69 13.84 6.20
C SER A 2 62.33 14.01 5.47
N THR A 3 62.35 13.79 4.16
CA THR A 3 61.20 13.78 3.23
C THR A 3 60.17 12.69 3.52
N ASN A 4 60.39 11.83 4.51
CA ASN A 4 59.48 10.74 4.86
C ASN A 4 58.32 11.17 5.81
N ALA A 5 58.45 12.31 6.47
CA ALA A 5 57.39 12.81 7.36
C ALA A 5 56.22 13.44 6.57
N LEU A 6 56.45 13.95 5.37
CA LEU A 6 55.45 14.55 4.49
C LEU A 6 54.64 13.51 3.70
N LYS A 7 55.20 12.32 3.46
CA LYS A 7 54.46 11.21 2.82
C LYS A 7 53.47 10.52 3.75
N ALA A 8 53.75 10.50 5.06
CA ALA A 8 52.82 9.90 6.04
C ALA A 8 51.59 10.77 6.32
N ALA A 9 51.67 12.08 6.07
CA ALA A 9 50.50 12.99 6.22
C ALA A 9 49.58 13.03 4.98
N ALA A 10 50.04 12.54 3.84
CA ALA A 10 49.26 12.52 2.59
C ALA A 10 48.46 11.20 2.37
N THR A 11 48.77 10.15 3.13
CA THR A 11 47.90 8.98 3.23
C THR A 11 46.86 9.25 4.31
N GLY A 12 45.94 10.17 4.01
CA GLY A 12 44.72 10.41 4.81
C GLY A 12 44.06 9.08 5.06
N ASN A 13 43.95 8.77 6.33
CA ASN A 13 43.20 7.68 6.89
C ASN A 13 41.79 7.71 6.27
N GLN A 14 41.58 7.02 5.15
CA GLN A 14 40.26 6.62 4.72
C GLN A 14 39.77 5.69 5.83
N VAL A 15 39.06 6.27 6.80
CA VAL A 15 38.20 5.51 7.67
C VAL A 15 37.28 4.74 6.72
N ALA A 16 37.61 3.45 6.52
CA ALA A 16 36.71 2.53 5.89
C ALA A 16 35.39 2.67 6.66
N GLN A 17 34.40 3.32 6.04
CA GLN A 17 33.03 3.30 6.53
C GLN A 17 32.65 1.82 6.52
N HIS A 18 32.76 1.21 7.69
CA HIS A 18 32.23 -0.11 7.93
C HIS A 18 30.71 0.05 7.73
N ASN A 19 30.25 -0.32 6.54
CA ASN A 19 28.85 -0.45 6.22
C ASN A 19 28.31 -1.67 6.99
N GLU A 20 28.29 -1.57 8.32
CA GLU A 20 27.54 -2.50 9.13
C GLU A 20 26.07 -2.33 8.73
N LYS A 21 25.53 -3.38 8.12
CA LYS A 21 24.08 -3.41 7.80
C LYS A 21 23.32 -3.08 9.07
N PRO A 22 22.44 -2.07 9.06
CA PRO A 22 21.72 -1.68 10.24
C PRO A 22 20.91 -2.87 10.77
N THR A 23 21.25 -3.31 11.97
CA THR A 23 20.64 -4.50 12.62
C THR A 23 19.28 -4.21 13.23
N THR A 24 18.91 -2.95 13.36
CA THR A 24 17.65 -2.52 13.99
C THR A 24 16.69 -1.90 12.96
N LEU A 25 15.39 -2.06 13.18
CA LEU A 25 14.36 -1.44 12.31
C LEU A 25 14.50 0.09 12.24
N ALA A 26 14.85 0.74 13.35
CA ALA A 26 15.10 2.19 13.38
C ALA A 26 16.33 2.57 12.54
N GLY A 27 17.37 1.75 12.55
CA GLY A 27 18.56 1.93 11.71
C GLY A 27 18.25 1.78 10.23
N LEU A 28 17.43 0.78 9.86
CA LEU A 28 16.96 0.60 8.49
C LEU A 28 16.15 1.81 7.97
N LEU A 29 15.27 2.37 8.78
CA LEU A 29 14.52 3.57 8.42
C LEU A 29 15.40 4.83 8.28
N ALA A 30 16.58 4.83 8.88
CA ALA A 30 17.56 5.91 8.73
C ALA A 30 18.43 5.74 7.49
N ASP A 31 18.49 4.54 6.88
CA ASP A 31 19.30 4.23 5.71
C ASP A 31 18.89 5.11 4.51
N PRO A 32 19.84 5.83 3.88
CA PRO A 32 19.56 6.68 2.72
C PRO A 32 18.94 5.91 1.54
N LYS A 33 19.34 4.64 1.31
CA LYS A 33 18.80 3.82 0.22
C LYS A 33 17.33 3.50 0.44
N ILE A 34 16.95 3.12 1.67
CA ILE A 34 15.56 2.86 2.04
C ILE A 34 14.72 4.14 1.93
N LYS A 35 15.25 5.28 2.40
CA LYS A 35 14.57 6.58 2.25
C LYS A 35 14.36 6.97 0.79
N ALA A 36 15.35 6.74 -0.08
CA ALA A 36 15.22 7.00 -1.51
C ALA A 36 14.11 6.15 -2.13
N GLN A 37 14.03 4.86 -1.80
CA GLN A 37 12.95 3.98 -2.26
C GLN A 37 11.56 4.44 -1.76
N MET A 38 11.46 4.82 -0.48
CA MET A 38 10.22 5.41 0.06
C MET A 38 9.85 6.69 -0.69
N ALA A 39 10.81 7.55 -1.02
CA ALA A 39 10.57 8.81 -1.72
C ALA A 39 9.97 8.59 -3.11
N LEU A 40 10.38 7.54 -3.83
CA LEU A 40 9.82 7.19 -5.14
C LEU A 40 8.35 6.71 -5.05
N ALA A 41 7.97 6.11 -3.93
CA ALA A 41 6.61 5.60 -3.71
C ALA A 41 5.64 6.65 -3.14
N LEU A 42 6.17 7.72 -2.55
CA LEU A 42 5.38 8.72 -1.82
C LEU A 42 4.67 9.70 -2.75
N PRO A 43 3.42 10.08 -2.44
CA PRO A 43 2.77 11.20 -3.11
C PRO A 43 3.45 12.53 -2.75
N LYS A 44 3.31 13.55 -3.62
CA LYS A 44 4.01 14.85 -3.53
C LYS A 44 3.86 15.59 -2.20
N HIS A 45 2.82 15.31 -1.43
CA HIS A 45 2.55 16.00 -0.16
C HIS A 45 3.23 15.34 1.07
N MET A 46 3.93 14.22 0.87
CA MET A 46 4.63 13.50 1.94
C MET A 46 6.12 13.37 1.64
N THR A 47 6.94 13.29 2.68
CA THR A 47 8.38 13.08 2.58
C THR A 47 8.82 11.79 3.27
N ALA A 48 9.86 11.15 2.73
CA ALA A 48 10.42 9.93 3.30
C ALA A 48 10.92 10.13 4.73
N ASP A 49 11.53 11.29 5.02
CA ASP A 49 11.99 11.63 6.36
C ASP A 49 10.85 11.73 7.37
N ARG A 50 9.72 12.31 6.98
CA ARG A 50 8.53 12.38 7.83
C ARG A 50 7.98 10.98 8.11
N LEU A 51 7.82 10.16 7.08
CA LEU A 51 7.32 8.79 7.23
C LEU A 51 8.26 7.95 8.10
N ALA A 52 9.58 8.03 7.90
CA ALA A 52 10.57 7.34 8.72
C ALA A 52 10.51 7.75 10.19
N ARG A 53 10.34 9.05 10.49
CA ARG A 53 10.18 9.54 11.86
C ARG A 53 8.89 9.01 12.51
N ILE A 54 7.78 9.01 11.77
CA ILE A 54 6.50 8.49 12.26
C ILE A 54 6.65 6.99 12.54
N ALA A 55 7.20 6.21 11.62
CA ALA A 55 7.44 4.77 11.81
C ALA A 55 8.33 4.48 13.04
N THR A 56 9.40 5.25 13.23
CA THR A 56 10.26 5.16 14.41
C THR A 56 9.48 5.46 15.69
N THR A 57 8.57 6.42 15.65
CA THR A 57 7.70 6.74 16.79
C THR A 57 6.76 5.59 17.12
N GLU A 58 6.18 4.94 16.11
CA GLU A 58 5.29 3.78 16.31
C GLU A 58 6.06 2.57 16.88
N ILE A 59 7.31 2.33 16.46
CA ILE A 59 8.18 1.31 17.10
C ILE A 59 8.36 1.59 18.61
N ARG A 60 8.54 2.84 18.99
CA ARG A 60 8.69 3.22 20.41
C ARG A 60 7.40 3.06 21.21
N LYS A 61 6.25 3.37 20.61
CA LYS A 61 4.93 3.21 21.24
C LYS A 61 4.52 1.76 21.38
N ILE A 62 4.89 0.93 20.41
CA ILE A 62 4.53 -0.49 20.36
C ILE A 62 5.83 -1.31 20.32
N PRO A 63 6.43 -1.62 21.49
CA PRO A 63 7.74 -2.29 21.54
C PRO A 63 7.79 -3.62 20.80
N LYS A 64 6.66 -4.32 20.70
CA LYS A 64 6.56 -5.58 19.95
C LYS A 64 6.82 -5.41 18.44
N LEU A 65 6.64 -4.20 17.87
CA LEU A 65 7.01 -3.90 16.49
C LEU A 65 8.52 -4.03 16.26
N ALA A 66 9.34 -3.73 17.27
CA ALA A 66 10.80 -3.87 17.17
C ALA A 66 11.25 -5.32 16.97
N ALA A 67 10.41 -6.29 17.35
CA ALA A 67 10.66 -7.72 17.20
C ALA A 67 10.09 -8.30 15.89
N CYS A 68 9.44 -7.48 15.08
CA CYS A 68 8.92 -7.93 13.78
C CYS A 68 10.05 -8.21 12.79
N ASP A 69 9.76 -9.12 11.88
CA ASP A 69 10.60 -9.38 10.72
C ASP A 69 10.84 -8.09 9.92
N GLN A 70 12.11 -7.85 9.57
CA GLN A 70 12.54 -6.60 8.91
C GLN A 70 11.85 -6.39 7.55
N ALA A 71 11.72 -7.46 6.75
CA ALA A 71 11.10 -7.37 5.45
C ALA A 71 9.60 -7.07 5.56
N SER A 72 8.90 -7.70 6.50
CA SER A 72 7.47 -7.44 6.73
C SER A 72 7.23 -6.00 7.22
N PHE A 73 8.10 -5.50 8.10
CA PHE A 73 8.01 -4.13 8.60
C PHE A 73 8.26 -3.08 7.51
N LEU A 74 9.36 -3.23 6.74
CA LEU A 74 9.66 -2.33 5.64
C LEU A 74 8.59 -2.39 4.55
N GLY A 75 8.07 -3.59 4.25
CA GLY A 75 6.95 -3.76 3.32
C GLY A 75 5.69 -3.03 3.77
N ALA A 76 5.33 -3.11 5.05
CA ALA A 76 4.21 -2.36 5.61
C ALA A 76 4.42 -0.84 5.51
N ILE A 77 5.64 -0.34 5.76
CA ILE A 77 5.98 1.08 5.57
C ILE A 77 5.93 1.48 4.10
N MET A 78 6.41 0.62 3.18
CA MET A 78 6.34 0.89 1.75
C MET A 78 4.89 0.97 1.26
N GLN A 79 4.00 0.12 1.77
CA GLN A 79 2.56 0.20 1.50
C GLN A 79 1.96 1.50 2.04
N CYS A 80 2.35 1.96 3.25
CA CYS A 80 1.97 3.28 3.75
C CYS A 80 2.41 4.39 2.78
N ALA A 81 3.63 4.31 2.26
CA ALA A 81 4.16 5.26 1.29
C ALA A 81 3.32 5.27 0.00
N GLN A 82 3.06 4.11 -0.60
CA GLN A 82 2.27 3.95 -1.82
C GLN A 82 0.84 4.47 -1.66
N LEU A 83 0.21 4.22 -0.51
CA LEU A 83 -1.13 4.72 -0.19
C LEU A 83 -1.15 6.19 0.24
N GLY A 84 0.02 6.77 0.53
CA GLY A 84 0.11 8.11 1.10
C GLY A 84 -0.60 8.22 2.45
N LEU A 85 -0.55 7.18 3.28
CA LEU A 85 -1.14 7.14 4.61
C LEU A 85 -0.05 7.13 5.68
N GLU A 86 -0.24 7.94 6.72
CA GLU A 86 0.65 7.93 7.88
C GLU A 86 0.18 6.90 8.90
N PRO A 87 1.05 5.95 9.31
CA PRO A 87 0.68 4.98 10.33
C PRO A 87 0.67 5.63 11.72
N GLY A 88 -0.30 5.25 12.54
CA GLY A 88 -0.48 5.81 13.88
C GLY A 88 -1.09 7.20 13.89
N GLY A 89 -0.89 7.91 15.00
CA GLY A 89 -1.35 9.29 15.16
C GLY A 89 -2.85 9.44 15.48
N ALA A 90 -3.24 10.70 15.74
CA ALA A 90 -4.60 11.05 16.18
C ALA A 90 -5.66 10.91 15.06
N LEU A 91 -5.23 10.90 13.80
CA LEU A 91 -6.16 10.84 12.66
C LEU A 91 -6.74 9.44 12.45
N GLY A 92 -6.01 8.38 12.88
CA GLY A 92 -6.48 7.00 12.76
C GLY A 92 -6.63 6.52 11.31
N HIS A 93 -5.75 7.01 10.40
CA HIS A 93 -5.79 6.62 8.99
C HIS A 93 -5.23 5.21 8.77
N ALA A 94 -4.16 4.87 9.46
CA ALA A 94 -3.50 3.57 9.37
C ALA A 94 -2.84 3.18 10.69
N TYR A 95 -2.61 1.90 10.90
CA TYR A 95 -1.98 1.35 12.09
C TYR A 95 -1.00 0.25 11.72
N LEU A 96 0.16 0.22 12.36
CA LEU A 96 1.10 -0.89 12.30
C LEU A 96 0.86 -1.81 13.49
N ILE A 97 0.54 -3.07 13.23
CA ILE A 97 0.23 -4.04 14.28
C ILE A 97 1.16 -5.25 14.16
N PRO A 98 1.82 -5.65 15.26
CA PRO A 98 2.60 -6.88 15.27
C PRO A 98 1.67 -8.10 15.25
N PHE A 99 1.90 -8.99 14.32
CA PHE A 99 1.11 -10.19 14.10
C PHE A 99 1.98 -11.43 14.28
N ASP A 100 1.63 -12.31 15.22
CA ASP A 100 2.34 -13.55 15.46
C ASP A 100 1.89 -14.63 14.47
N LYS A 101 2.80 -15.06 13.61
CA LYS A 101 2.61 -16.21 12.74
C LYS A 101 2.85 -17.48 13.55
N ARG A 102 1.80 -18.24 13.79
CA ARG A 102 1.86 -19.47 14.56
C ARG A 102 1.80 -20.68 13.65
N GLN A 103 2.63 -21.66 13.92
CA GLN A 103 2.60 -22.97 13.28
C GLN A 103 2.50 -24.08 14.34
N LYS A 104 1.92 -25.21 13.94
CA LYS A 104 1.83 -26.38 14.80
C LYS A 104 3.12 -27.20 14.69
N VAL A 105 3.98 -27.10 15.71
CA VAL A 105 5.24 -27.83 15.80
C VAL A 105 5.06 -28.89 16.91
N ASN A 106 5.28 -30.17 16.57
CA ASN A 106 5.13 -31.29 17.53
C ASN A 106 3.78 -31.29 18.30
N GLY A 107 2.69 -30.90 17.62
CA GLY A 107 1.35 -30.87 18.22
C GLY A 107 1.02 -29.62 19.04
N ARG A 108 1.96 -28.72 19.27
CA ARG A 108 1.78 -27.44 19.99
C ARG A 108 1.84 -26.26 19.03
N TRP A 109 1.06 -25.20 19.32
CA TRP A 109 1.10 -23.94 18.57
C TRP A 109 2.27 -23.09 19.06
N GLU A 110 3.27 -22.91 18.21
CA GLU A 110 4.44 -22.07 18.50
C GLU A 110 4.47 -20.85 17.57
N THR A 111 4.94 -19.71 18.07
CA THR A 111 5.17 -18.50 17.26
C THR A 111 6.47 -18.69 16.50
N VAL A 112 6.39 -18.79 15.18
CA VAL A 112 7.56 -18.97 14.30
C VAL A 112 8.19 -17.63 13.93
N SER A 113 7.37 -16.60 13.69
CA SER A 113 7.80 -15.24 13.39
C SER A 113 6.76 -14.24 13.85
N THR A 114 7.17 -13.00 14.03
CA THR A 114 6.25 -11.87 14.21
C THR A 114 6.39 -10.96 12.99
N GLU A 115 5.30 -10.73 12.28
CA GLU A 115 5.22 -9.89 11.09
C GLU A 115 4.55 -8.55 11.43
N ALA A 116 4.98 -7.46 10.79
CA ALA A 116 4.25 -6.21 10.86
C ALA A 116 3.13 -6.21 9.82
N GLN A 117 1.92 -5.91 10.25
CA GLN A 117 0.76 -5.76 9.38
C GLN A 117 0.29 -4.31 9.36
N LEU A 118 -0.13 -3.85 8.19
CA LEU A 118 -0.77 -2.56 8.00
C LEU A 118 -2.28 -2.73 8.09
N ILE A 119 -2.90 -2.09 9.09
CA ILE A 119 -4.35 -2.00 9.22
C ILE A 119 -4.78 -0.61 8.81
N ILE A 120 -5.73 -0.52 7.90
CA ILE A 120 -6.24 0.76 7.42
C ILE A 120 -7.53 1.07 8.18
N GLY A 121 -7.52 2.20 8.90
CA GLY A 121 -8.70 2.70 9.58
C GLY A 121 -9.77 3.18 8.58
N TYR A 122 -11.04 3.15 8.96
CA TYR A 122 -12.12 3.63 8.08
C TYR A 122 -11.93 5.10 7.66
N ARG A 123 -11.28 5.93 8.49
CA ARG A 123 -10.92 7.32 8.15
C ARG A 123 -9.88 7.38 7.02
N GLY A 124 -8.89 6.47 7.03
CA GLY A 124 -7.94 6.33 5.94
C GLY A 124 -8.59 5.87 4.64
N MET A 125 -9.53 4.94 4.72
CA MET A 125 -10.33 4.51 3.57
C MET A 125 -11.16 5.67 2.99
N ILE A 126 -11.80 6.48 3.83
CA ILE A 126 -12.53 7.68 3.39
C ILE A 126 -11.59 8.70 2.75
N ASP A 127 -10.40 8.90 3.30
CA ASP A 127 -9.40 9.82 2.73
C ASP A 127 -8.95 9.35 1.33
N LEU A 128 -8.62 8.07 1.17
CA LEU A 128 -8.29 7.47 -0.13
C LEU A 128 -9.44 7.60 -1.13
N ALA A 129 -10.67 7.36 -0.69
CA ALA A 129 -11.85 7.49 -1.53
C ALA A 129 -12.04 8.93 -2.06
N ARG A 130 -11.84 9.93 -1.18
CA ARG A 130 -11.93 11.35 -1.56
C ARG A 130 -10.86 11.79 -2.54
N ARG A 131 -9.65 11.18 -2.48
CA ARG A 131 -8.57 11.47 -3.43
C ARG A 131 -8.90 11.10 -4.87
N SER A 132 -9.83 10.15 -5.09
CA SER A 132 -10.33 9.82 -6.43
C SER A 132 -10.99 11.03 -7.12
N GLY A 133 -11.41 12.01 -6.34
CA GLY A 133 -12.10 13.20 -6.82
C GLY A 133 -13.53 12.94 -7.30
N GLN A 134 -14.03 11.71 -7.26
CA GLN A 134 -15.40 11.34 -7.65
C GLN A 134 -16.39 11.39 -6.49
N ILE A 135 -15.90 11.35 -5.26
CA ILE A 135 -16.70 11.25 -4.05
C ILE A 135 -16.69 12.59 -3.30
N LEU A 136 -17.87 13.16 -3.12
CA LEU A 136 -18.05 14.41 -2.36
C LEU A 136 -18.04 14.15 -0.86
N SER A 137 -18.77 13.14 -0.39
CA SER A 137 -18.84 12.80 1.02
C SER A 137 -19.12 11.33 1.24
N ILE A 138 -18.61 10.81 2.36
CA ILE A 138 -18.96 9.49 2.89
C ILE A 138 -19.26 9.68 4.37
N SER A 139 -20.38 9.12 4.82
CA SER A 139 -20.75 9.09 6.22
C SER A 139 -21.33 7.73 6.59
N ALA A 140 -21.12 7.32 7.84
CA ALA A 140 -21.75 6.14 8.40
C ALA A 140 -22.44 6.49 9.71
N ARG A 141 -23.55 5.85 9.99
CA ARG A 141 -24.36 6.05 11.18
C ARG A 141 -24.82 4.71 11.74
N THR A 142 -24.94 4.66 13.05
CA THR A 142 -25.58 3.57 13.78
C THR A 142 -27.05 3.90 14.01
N VAL A 143 -27.88 2.91 13.85
CA VAL A 143 -29.33 2.96 14.08
C VAL A 143 -29.64 2.11 15.31
N HIS A 144 -30.43 2.65 16.20
CA HIS A 144 -30.78 2.01 17.45
C HIS A 144 -32.28 1.70 17.50
N ALA A 145 -32.69 0.89 18.47
CA ALA A 145 -34.05 0.34 18.54
C ALA A 145 -35.15 1.40 18.63
N ASN A 146 -34.85 2.55 19.26
CA ASN A 146 -35.81 3.63 19.45
C ASN A 146 -35.74 4.74 18.40
N ASP A 147 -34.80 4.59 17.41
CA ASP A 147 -34.72 5.51 16.28
C ASP A 147 -35.85 5.22 15.27
N LYS A 148 -36.31 6.26 14.55
CA LYS A 148 -37.17 6.08 13.37
C LYS A 148 -36.24 5.79 12.18
N PHE A 149 -36.34 4.57 11.64
CA PHE A 149 -35.50 4.14 10.55
C PHE A 149 -36.31 3.33 9.54
N SER A 150 -36.19 3.72 8.26
CA SER A 150 -36.72 2.97 7.12
C SER A 150 -35.78 3.03 5.94
N TYR A 151 -35.75 1.98 5.16
CA TYR A 151 -35.00 1.94 3.89
C TYR A 151 -35.66 0.97 2.91
N SER A 152 -35.47 1.22 1.63
CA SER A 152 -35.87 0.31 0.56
C SER A 152 -34.79 0.24 -0.50
N TYR A 153 -34.60 -0.95 -1.06
CA TYR A 153 -33.78 -1.19 -2.23
C TYR A 153 -34.69 -1.39 -3.45
N GLY A 154 -34.15 -1.26 -4.63
CA GLY A 154 -34.83 -1.44 -5.90
C GLY A 154 -34.49 -0.31 -6.86
N LEU A 155 -35.41 -0.02 -7.80
CA LEU A 155 -35.18 1.07 -8.76
C LEU A 155 -35.25 2.45 -8.10
N ASP A 156 -36.14 2.60 -7.11
CA ASP A 156 -36.29 3.84 -6.32
C ASP A 156 -35.83 3.58 -4.88
N GLU A 157 -34.52 3.65 -4.68
CA GLU A 157 -33.90 3.41 -3.38
C GLU A 157 -34.17 4.57 -2.41
N THR A 158 -34.58 4.25 -1.19
CA THR A 158 -34.81 5.25 -0.14
C THR A 158 -34.10 4.89 1.15
N LEU A 159 -33.67 5.89 1.89
CA LEU A 159 -33.10 5.74 3.23
C LEU A 159 -33.46 6.94 4.08
N GLU A 160 -34.20 6.69 5.16
CA GLU A 160 -34.61 7.70 6.11
C GLU A 160 -34.20 7.31 7.52
N HIS A 161 -33.61 8.24 8.25
CA HIS A 161 -33.18 8.02 9.64
C HIS A 161 -33.34 9.28 10.45
N SER A 162 -34.15 9.18 11.50
CA SER A 162 -34.31 10.20 12.54
C SER A 162 -33.96 9.59 13.89
N PRO A 163 -32.80 9.94 14.46
CA PRO A 163 -32.40 9.45 15.78
C PRO A 163 -33.40 9.86 16.85
N CYS A 164 -33.58 8.99 17.84
CA CYS A 164 -34.40 9.34 19.02
C CYS A 164 -33.69 10.47 19.79
N GLU A 165 -34.36 11.61 19.93
CA GLU A 165 -33.81 12.79 20.60
C GLU A 165 -34.02 12.76 22.14
N THR A 166 -34.98 11.99 22.60
CA THR A 166 -35.34 11.94 24.01
C THR A 166 -35.12 10.55 24.59
N GLY A 167 -34.22 10.46 25.58
CA GLY A 167 -33.98 9.24 26.32
C GLY A 167 -32.93 8.31 25.72
N ASP A 168 -33.01 7.05 26.12
CA ASP A 168 -32.09 5.99 25.61
C ASP A 168 -32.49 5.61 24.19
N ARG A 169 -31.48 5.59 23.30
CA ARG A 169 -31.65 5.13 21.91
C ARG A 169 -31.90 3.61 21.82
N GLY A 170 -31.61 2.87 22.88
CA GLY A 170 -31.70 1.41 22.91
C GLY A 170 -30.54 0.71 22.22
N GLU A 171 -30.66 -0.60 22.00
CA GLU A 171 -29.63 -1.40 21.37
C GLU A 171 -29.43 -1.05 19.88
N LEU A 172 -28.22 -1.24 19.38
CA LEU A 172 -27.91 -1.13 17.97
C LEU A 172 -28.68 -2.19 17.17
N THR A 173 -29.42 -1.78 16.15
CA THR A 173 -30.19 -2.65 15.25
C THR A 173 -29.60 -2.75 13.87
N HIS A 174 -29.16 -1.59 13.31
CA HIS A 174 -28.56 -1.49 11.99
C HIS A 174 -27.40 -0.51 12.00
N VAL A 175 -26.57 -0.61 10.97
CA VAL A 175 -25.57 0.38 10.61
C VAL A 175 -25.69 0.64 9.12
N TYR A 176 -25.53 1.87 8.71
CA TYR A 176 -25.54 2.23 7.30
C TYR A 176 -24.42 3.20 6.94
N ALA A 177 -24.02 3.19 5.68
CA ALA A 177 -23.12 4.16 5.10
C ALA A 177 -23.73 4.77 3.84
N VAL A 178 -23.48 6.05 3.62
CA VAL A 178 -23.95 6.81 2.45
C VAL A 178 -22.76 7.50 1.81
N ALA A 179 -22.62 7.39 0.49
CA ALA A 179 -21.71 8.16 -0.33
C ALA A 179 -22.48 9.07 -1.28
N ARG A 180 -22.02 10.31 -1.41
CA ARG A 180 -22.49 11.28 -2.41
C ARG A 180 -21.44 11.47 -3.45
N LEU A 181 -21.80 11.30 -4.71
CA LEU A 181 -20.90 11.39 -5.86
C LEU A 181 -20.98 12.78 -6.50
N LYS A 182 -19.96 13.15 -7.26
CA LYS A 182 -19.88 14.45 -7.95
C LYS A 182 -20.94 14.64 -9.04
N ASP A 183 -21.34 13.56 -9.68
CA ASP A 183 -22.40 13.54 -10.69
C ASP A 183 -23.82 13.68 -10.11
N GLY A 184 -23.94 13.82 -8.79
CA GLY A 184 -25.20 13.90 -8.06
C GLY A 184 -25.73 12.53 -7.62
N GLY A 185 -25.10 11.43 -8.00
CA GLY A 185 -25.45 10.08 -7.58
C GLY A 185 -25.32 9.90 -6.06
N VAL A 186 -26.18 9.06 -5.49
CA VAL A 186 -26.12 8.64 -4.10
C VAL A 186 -26.06 7.12 -4.07
N GLN A 187 -25.10 6.60 -3.30
CA GLN A 187 -24.99 5.17 -3.04
C GLN A 187 -25.07 4.95 -1.54
N PHE A 188 -25.81 3.96 -1.09
CA PHE A 188 -25.82 3.59 0.31
C PHE A 188 -25.81 2.07 0.50
N GLU A 189 -25.40 1.66 1.67
CA GLU A 189 -25.37 0.27 2.10
C GLU A 189 -25.88 0.21 3.54
N VAL A 190 -26.75 -0.79 3.83
CA VAL A 190 -27.30 -1.04 5.15
C VAL A 190 -26.93 -2.46 5.59
N MET A 191 -26.49 -2.60 6.82
CA MET A 191 -26.27 -3.89 7.45
C MET A 191 -27.06 -3.99 8.74
N SER A 192 -27.71 -5.13 8.95
CA SER A 192 -28.30 -5.44 10.25
C SER A 192 -27.21 -5.75 11.29
N ARG A 193 -27.54 -5.63 12.57
CA ARG A 193 -26.65 -6.10 13.65
C ARG A 193 -26.22 -7.55 13.44
N ALA A 194 -27.14 -8.42 13.01
CA ALA A 194 -26.86 -9.82 12.75
C ALA A 194 -25.79 -9.99 11.62
N ASP A 195 -25.81 -9.16 10.59
CA ASP A 195 -24.80 -9.21 9.52
C ASP A 195 -23.44 -8.71 10.01
N VAL A 196 -23.42 -7.67 10.85
CA VAL A 196 -22.18 -7.21 11.50
C VAL A 196 -21.61 -8.28 12.41
N GLU A 197 -22.42 -8.97 13.19
CA GLU A 197 -21.98 -10.08 14.06
C GLU A 197 -21.43 -11.27 13.25
N LYS A 198 -21.97 -11.57 12.06
CA LYS A 198 -21.38 -12.57 11.17
C LYS A 198 -19.95 -12.18 10.76
N VAL A 199 -19.72 -10.90 10.41
CA VAL A 199 -18.36 -10.42 10.07
C VAL A 199 -17.45 -10.48 11.28
N ARG A 200 -17.95 -10.07 12.46
CA ARG A 200 -17.20 -10.18 13.73
C ARG A 200 -16.77 -11.61 14.01
N ALA A 201 -17.66 -12.59 13.81
CA ALA A 201 -17.37 -14.01 14.04
C ALA A 201 -16.26 -14.55 13.14
N LEU A 202 -16.08 -14.00 11.94
CA LEU A 202 -15.01 -14.35 11.01
C LEU A 202 -13.68 -13.66 11.35
N SER A 203 -13.71 -12.58 12.15
CA SER A 203 -12.52 -11.84 12.54
C SER A 203 -11.71 -12.62 13.58
N LYS A 204 -10.39 -12.72 13.40
CA LYS A 204 -9.49 -13.33 14.39
C LYS A 204 -9.55 -12.64 15.75
N ALA A 205 -9.82 -11.34 15.79
CA ALA A 205 -9.96 -10.52 17.00
C ALA A 205 -11.42 -10.32 17.42
N GLY A 206 -12.36 -11.11 16.92
CA GLY A 206 -13.80 -10.93 17.16
C GLY A 206 -14.23 -10.97 18.62
N SER A 207 -13.47 -11.63 19.50
CA SER A 207 -13.73 -11.73 20.93
C SER A 207 -12.85 -10.81 21.80
N SER A 208 -12.06 -9.91 21.20
CA SER A 208 -11.13 -9.03 21.93
C SER A 208 -10.92 -7.70 21.19
N GLY A 209 -10.34 -6.73 21.90
CA GLY A 209 -9.96 -5.43 21.34
C GLY A 209 -11.13 -4.64 20.74
N PRO A 210 -10.95 -3.98 19.60
CA PRO A 210 -11.93 -3.02 19.08
C PRO A 210 -13.35 -3.58 18.85
N TRP A 211 -13.50 -4.87 18.58
CA TRP A 211 -14.79 -5.51 18.46
C TRP A 211 -15.57 -5.62 19.76
N VAL A 212 -14.86 -5.56 20.89
CA VAL A 212 -15.47 -5.55 22.23
C VAL A 212 -15.59 -4.12 22.76
N ASP A 213 -14.51 -3.35 22.66
CA ASP A 213 -14.40 -2.04 23.28
C ASP A 213 -15.09 -0.93 22.47
N HIS A 214 -15.19 -1.10 21.14
CA HIS A 214 -15.65 -0.08 20.17
C HIS A 214 -16.52 -0.70 19.07
N PHE A 215 -17.52 -1.50 19.46
CA PHE A 215 -18.36 -2.23 18.51
C PHE A 215 -18.99 -1.33 17.43
N ASP A 216 -19.52 -0.16 17.81
CA ASP A 216 -20.15 0.78 16.88
C ASP A 216 -19.17 1.28 15.81
N GLU A 217 -17.92 1.55 16.18
CA GLU A 217 -16.90 1.99 15.24
C GLU A 217 -16.48 0.86 14.28
N MET A 218 -16.45 -0.38 14.78
CA MET A 218 -16.19 -1.56 13.95
C MET A 218 -17.37 -1.83 13.01
N ALA A 219 -18.60 -1.66 13.45
CA ALA A 219 -19.80 -1.74 12.62
C ALA A 219 -19.76 -0.69 11.48
N LYS A 220 -19.43 0.57 11.81
CA LYS A 220 -19.24 1.64 10.81
C LYS A 220 -18.12 1.31 9.82
N LYS A 221 -16.97 0.82 10.29
CA LYS A 221 -15.88 0.35 9.43
C LYS A 221 -16.37 -0.71 8.46
N THR A 222 -17.12 -1.68 8.95
CA THR A 222 -17.61 -2.82 8.17
C THR A 222 -18.55 -2.39 7.05
N VAL A 223 -19.53 -1.54 7.34
CA VAL A 223 -20.47 -1.07 6.32
C VAL A 223 -19.83 -0.13 5.31
N ILE A 224 -18.87 0.73 5.72
CA ILE A 224 -18.10 1.57 4.80
C ILE A 224 -17.31 0.70 3.83
N ARG A 225 -16.62 -0.34 4.32
CA ARG A 225 -15.86 -1.28 3.48
C ARG A 225 -16.76 -1.99 2.47
N ARG A 226 -17.97 -2.37 2.88
CA ARG A 226 -18.95 -2.98 1.99
C ARG A 226 -19.43 -2.02 0.91
N LEU A 227 -19.71 -0.76 1.28
CA LEU A 227 -20.11 0.28 0.35
C LEU A 227 -19.05 0.55 -0.74
N PHE A 228 -17.75 0.47 -0.40
CA PHE A 228 -16.67 0.71 -1.37
C PHE A 228 -16.67 -0.24 -2.57
N LYS A 229 -17.32 -1.40 -2.47
CA LYS A 229 -17.45 -2.35 -3.60
C LYS A 229 -18.29 -1.79 -4.75
N TYR A 230 -19.11 -0.78 -4.49
CA TYR A 230 -20.03 -0.17 -5.44
C TYR A 230 -19.63 1.25 -5.86
N LEU A 231 -18.59 1.81 -5.24
CA LEU A 231 -18.17 3.17 -5.52
C LEU A 231 -17.09 3.22 -6.61
N PRO A 232 -17.01 4.31 -7.38
CA PRO A 232 -15.90 4.58 -8.29
C PRO A 232 -14.65 4.90 -7.49
N VAL A 233 -13.91 3.86 -7.12
CA VAL A 233 -12.72 3.96 -6.25
C VAL A 233 -11.44 3.70 -7.03
N SER A 234 -10.35 4.32 -6.57
CA SER A 234 -9.02 4.13 -7.15
C SER A 234 -8.46 2.72 -6.86
N ILE A 235 -7.46 2.32 -7.64
CA ILE A 235 -6.76 1.04 -7.46
C ILE A 235 -6.12 0.98 -6.06
N GLU A 236 -5.60 2.10 -5.56
CA GLU A 236 -5.00 2.21 -4.23
C GLU A 236 -6.02 1.88 -3.14
N LEU A 237 -7.25 2.39 -3.27
CA LEU A 237 -8.30 2.09 -2.30
C LEU A 237 -8.73 0.62 -2.37
N GLN A 238 -8.82 0.04 -3.56
CA GLN A 238 -9.13 -1.40 -3.71
C GLN A 238 -8.06 -2.26 -3.03
N LYS A 239 -6.77 -1.95 -3.25
CA LYS A 239 -5.66 -2.62 -2.55
C LYS A 239 -5.77 -2.45 -1.04
N ALA A 240 -6.06 -1.25 -0.56
CA ALA A 240 -6.23 -0.96 0.86
C ALA A 240 -7.33 -1.80 1.51
N VAL A 241 -8.47 -1.95 0.84
CA VAL A 241 -9.60 -2.78 1.32
C VAL A 241 -9.20 -4.26 1.40
N VAL A 242 -8.55 -4.80 0.36
CA VAL A 242 -8.09 -6.20 0.34
C VAL A 242 -7.08 -6.47 1.45
N MET A 243 -6.14 -5.54 1.67
CA MET A 243 -5.14 -5.67 2.74
C MET A 243 -5.78 -5.69 4.13
N ASP A 244 -6.76 -4.82 4.36
CA ASP A 244 -7.49 -4.76 5.62
C ASP A 244 -8.34 -6.03 5.83
N GLU A 245 -8.98 -6.56 4.79
CA GLU A 245 -9.71 -7.84 4.85
C GLU A 245 -8.78 -9.02 5.21
N ARG A 246 -7.58 -9.08 4.63
CA ARG A 246 -6.57 -10.12 4.98
C ARG A 246 -6.11 -10.01 6.42
N ALA A 247 -5.83 -8.80 6.90
CA ALA A 247 -5.44 -8.56 8.28
C ALA A 247 -6.54 -8.97 9.27
N GLU A 248 -7.80 -8.62 8.98
CA GLU A 248 -8.95 -8.97 9.82
C GLU A 248 -9.19 -10.48 9.89
N ALA A 249 -9.00 -11.19 8.77
CA ALA A 249 -9.05 -12.65 8.71
C ALA A 249 -7.84 -13.32 9.39
N GLY A 250 -6.84 -12.55 9.84
CA GLY A 250 -5.60 -13.05 10.43
C GLY A 250 -4.70 -13.77 9.43
N LEU A 251 -4.77 -13.38 8.16
CA LEU A 251 -3.91 -13.87 7.09
C LEU A 251 -2.70 -12.94 6.94
N SER A 252 -1.54 -13.50 6.54
CA SER A 252 -0.37 -12.69 6.20
C SER A 252 -0.71 -11.76 5.03
N GLN A 253 -0.21 -10.54 5.10
CA GLN A 253 -0.33 -9.56 4.00
C GLN A 253 0.74 -9.75 2.93
N ASP A 254 1.68 -10.70 3.12
CA ASP A 254 2.83 -10.96 2.24
C ASP A 254 3.67 -9.68 1.99
N ASN A 255 3.78 -8.86 3.03
CA ASN A 255 4.48 -7.57 2.97
C ASN A 255 5.94 -7.72 2.56
N ALA A 256 6.57 -8.85 2.85
CA ALA A 256 7.92 -9.16 2.41
C ALA A 256 8.03 -9.19 0.87
N ALA A 257 6.99 -9.65 0.16
CA ALA A 257 6.98 -9.70 -1.30
C ALA A 257 7.00 -8.29 -1.96
N VAL A 258 6.57 -7.25 -1.24
CA VAL A 258 6.62 -5.86 -1.73
C VAL A 258 8.08 -5.38 -1.88
N ILE A 259 9.01 -5.97 -1.12
CA ILE A 259 10.43 -5.61 -1.13
C ILE A 259 11.25 -6.58 -2.00
N THR A 260 10.82 -7.85 -2.09
CA THR A 260 11.52 -8.91 -2.84
C THR A 260 11.21 -8.93 -4.33
N GLY A 261 10.32 -8.08 -4.84
CA GLY A 261 10.36 -7.76 -6.27
C GLY A 261 11.80 -7.37 -6.57
N GLU A 262 12.47 -8.06 -7.50
CA GLU A 262 13.88 -7.86 -7.87
C GLU A 262 14.17 -6.37 -8.07
N TYR A 263 14.44 -5.69 -6.98
CA TYR A 263 14.95 -4.35 -6.96
C TYR A 263 16.46 -4.51 -6.84
N SER A 264 17.12 -4.80 -7.95
CA SER A 264 18.50 -4.43 -8.08
C SER A 264 18.52 -2.92 -7.97
N VAL A 265 19.08 -2.39 -6.86
CA VAL A 265 19.56 -1.02 -6.86
C VAL A 265 20.51 -0.97 -8.02
N VAL A 266 20.11 -0.36 -9.11
CA VAL A 266 21.07 0.11 -10.12
C VAL A 266 21.88 1.13 -9.33
N ASP A 267 23.06 0.72 -8.87
CA ASP A 267 24.05 1.66 -8.40
C ASP A 267 24.22 2.62 -9.58
N ASP A 268 23.93 3.89 -9.33
CA ASP A 268 24.29 5.01 -10.21
C ASP A 268 25.83 5.21 -10.19
N GLU A 269 26.57 4.11 -10.31
CA GLU A 269 27.91 4.13 -10.86
C GLU A 269 27.69 4.16 -12.36
N GLN A 270 27.73 5.41 -12.90
CA GLN A 270 28.00 5.67 -14.30
C GLN A 270 27.55 4.50 -15.18
N GLN A 271 26.27 4.48 -15.60
CA GLN A 271 25.97 3.88 -16.88
C GLN A 271 26.84 4.65 -17.90
N SER A 272 28.11 4.22 -18.03
CA SER A 272 28.72 4.26 -19.33
C SER A 272 27.68 3.56 -20.21
N LEU A 273 27.04 4.33 -21.07
CA LEU A 273 26.27 3.81 -22.19
C LEU A 273 27.15 2.69 -22.74
N THR A 274 26.80 1.43 -22.41
CA THR A 274 27.37 0.29 -23.11
C THR A 274 26.88 0.50 -24.52
N VAL A 275 27.80 0.98 -25.35
CA VAL A 275 27.60 1.06 -26.79
C VAL A 275 27.24 -0.35 -27.17
N VAL A 276 25.97 -0.60 -27.44
CA VAL A 276 25.48 -1.89 -27.92
C VAL A 276 26.33 -2.20 -29.11
N SER A 277 27.09 -3.29 -29.05
CA SER A 277 28.05 -3.62 -30.11
C SER A 277 27.26 -3.80 -31.41
N ASP A 278 27.91 -3.48 -32.53
CA ASP A 278 27.27 -3.66 -33.85
C ASP A 278 26.84 -5.12 -34.06
N SER A 279 27.51 -6.06 -33.42
CA SER A 279 27.16 -7.49 -33.39
C SER A 279 25.81 -7.73 -32.68
N ASP A 280 25.55 -7.11 -31.53
CA ASP A 280 24.31 -7.27 -30.79
C ASP A 280 23.13 -6.64 -31.54
N ARG A 281 23.37 -5.56 -32.27
CA ARG A 281 22.38 -4.92 -33.13
C ARG A 281 22.01 -5.78 -34.33
N GLU A 282 22.98 -6.49 -34.90
CA GLU A 282 22.77 -7.36 -36.03
C GLU A 282 22.01 -8.63 -35.64
N GLU A 283 22.31 -9.21 -34.49
CA GLU A 283 21.62 -10.36 -33.92
C GLU A 283 20.16 -10.01 -33.58
N ALA A 284 19.92 -8.83 -33.00
CA ALA A 284 18.59 -8.34 -32.75
C ALA A 284 17.76 -8.10 -34.04
N ARG A 285 18.39 -7.58 -35.09
CA ARG A 285 17.77 -7.39 -36.41
C ARG A 285 17.40 -8.72 -37.09
N GLU A 286 18.30 -9.72 -37.02
CA GLU A 286 18.02 -11.07 -37.55
C GLU A 286 16.85 -11.72 -36.80
N TYR A 287 16.78 -11.61 -35.47
CA TYR A 287 15.71 -12.14 -34.65
C TYR A 287 14.35 -11.49 -34.98
N VAL A 288 14.32 -10.17 -35.08
CA VAL A 288 13.10 -9.41 -35.47
C VAL A 288 12.67 -9.74 -36.90
N SER A 289 13.61 -9.86 -37.83
CA SER A 289 13.36 -10.24 -39.23
C SER A 289 12.76 -11.65 -39.32
N ALA A 290 13.26 -12.59 -38.52
CA ALA A 290 12.75 -13.97 -38.48
C ALA A 290 11.29 -13.99 -37.97
N ILE A 291 10.96 -13.21 -36.94
CA ILE A 291 9.58 -13.07 -36.43
C ILE A 291 8.66 -12.45 -37.48
N LEU A 292 9.09 -11.37 -38.13
CA LEU A 292 8.30 -10.70 -39.19
C LEU A 292 8.01 -11.60 -40.38
N ASN A 293 8.96 -12.46 -40.73
CA ASN A 293 8.78 -13.43 -41.82
C ASN A 293 7.90 -14.62 -41.43
N SER A 294 7.76 -14.92 -40.15
CA SER A 294 6.84 -15.95 -39.62
C SER A 294 5.39 -15.48 -39.51
N LEU A 295 5.14 -14.16 -39.59
CA LEU A 295 3.80 -13.59 -39.52
C LEU A 295 3.08 -13.75 -40.87
N ASP A 296 1.84 -14.25 -40.83
CA ASP A 296 0.99 -14.47 -41.99
C ASP A 296 0.67 -13.15 -42.71
N SER A 297 0.29 -13.20 -43.97
CA SER A 297 0.02 -12.04 -44.86
C SER A 297 -1.07 -11.08 -44.35
N SER A 298 -1.90 -11.52 -43.39
CA SER A 298 -2.87 -10.70 -42.70
C SER A 298 -2.29 -9.62 -41.77
N ALA A 299 -0.98 -9.65 -41.52
CA ALA A 299 -0.28 -8.70 -40.64
C ALA A 299 0.46 -7.58 -41.40
N ALA A 300 0.02 -7.23 -42.59
CA ALA A 300 0.65 -6.20 -43.44
C ALA A 300 0.75 -4.83 -42.72
N ASP A 301 -0.26 -4.46 -41.93
CA ASP A 301 -0.28 -3.22 -41.16
C ASP A 301 0.75 -3.22 -40.03
N ALA A 302 0.95 -4.36 -39.35
CA ALA A 302 1.95 -4.52 -38.31
C ALA A 302 3.38 -4.42 -38.86
N LYS A 303 3.63 -4.99 -40.07
CA LYS A 303 4.90 -4.87 -40.79
C LYS A 303 5.20 -3.43 -41.19
N ALA A 304 4.18 -2.68 -41.63
CA ALA A 304 4.32 -1.27 -41.99
C ALA A 304 4.63 -0.37 -40.75
N MET A 305 3.99 -0.63 -39.62
CA MET A 305 4.27 0.08 -38.37
C MET A 305 5.67 -0.21 -37.85
N PHE A 306 6.12 -1.45 -37.95
CA PHE A 306 7.46 -1.83 -37.49
C PHE A 306 8.56 -1.18 -38.34
N LYS A 307 8.37 -1.12 -39.65
CA LYS A 307 9.32 -0.46 -40.57
C LYS A 307 9.42 1.05 -40.29
N ARG A 308 8.31 1.71 -39.96
CA ARG A 308 8.31 3.13 -39.56
C ARG A 308 9.09 3.36 -38.25
N ALA A 309 8.89 2.49 -37.25
CA ALA A 309 9.63 2.58 -35.99
C ALA A 309 11.14 2.34 -36.18
N GLU A 310 11.52 1.44 -37.07
CA GLU A 310 12.93 1.18 -37.41
C GLU A 310 13.56 2.37 -38.14
N ASP A 311 12.84 3.01 -39.05
CA ASP A 311 13.28 4.22 -39.77
C ASP A 311 13.44 5.41 -38.79
N GLU A 312 12.54 5.58 -37.81
CA GLU A 312 12.64 6.60 -36.77
C GLU A 312 13.81 6.38 -35.81
N ILE A 313 14.07 5.14 -35.39
CA ILE A 313 15.21 4.79 -34.52
C ILE A 313 16.53 5.05 -35.26
N ASN A 314 16.62 4.71 -36.53
CA ASN A 314 17.81 4.98 -37.32
C ASN A 314 18.07 6.48 -37.53
N ALA A 315 17.01 7.27 -37.77
CA ALA A 315 17.10 8.71 -37.91
C ALA A 315 17.48 9.43 -36.59
N MET A 316 17.07 8.87 -35.44
CA MET A 316 17.49 9.33 -34.11
C MET A 316 18.96 8.98 -33.83
N SER A 317 19.40 7.80 -34.22
CA SER A 317 20.80 7.35 -34.05
C SER A 317 21.79 8.18 -34.88
N GLU A 318 21.42 8.59 -36.12
CA GLU A 318 22.23 9.49 -36.94
C GLU A 318 22.35 10.90 -36.34
N LYS A 319 21.30 11.41 -35.69
CA LYS A 319 21.33 12.71 -35.01
C LYS A 319 22.18 12.74 -33.73
N LEU A 320 22.32 11.60 -33.06
CA LEU A 320 23.10 11.45 -31.81
C LEU A 320 24.59 11.10 -32.11
N GLY A 321 24.92 10.77 -33.34
CA GLY A 321 26.30 10.47 -33.78
C GLY A 321 27.07 11.69 -34.30
N ASP A 322 26.40 12.84 -34.49
CA ASP A 322 26.99 14.09 -35.03
C ASP A 322 27.21 15.17 -33.93
N GLU A 323 27.00 14.87 -32.64
CA GLU A 323 27.45 15.66 -31.50
C GLU A 323 28.54 14.92 -30.70
#